data_f97cf89523edd22b716d125afa490b0e
#
_entry.id   f97cf89523edd22b716d125afa490b0e
#
_cell.length_a   1.000
_cell.length_b   1.000
_cell.length_c   1.000
_cell.angle_alpha   90.00
_cell.angle_beta   90.00
_cell.angle_gamma   90.00
#
_symmetry.space_group_name_H-M   'P 1'
#
loop_
_entity.id
_entity.type
_entity.pdbx_description
1 polymer ?
#
loop_
_entity_poly.entity_id
_entity_poly.type
_entity_poly.pdbx_seq_one_letter_code
_entity_poly.pdbx_strand_id
1 'polypeptide(L)'
;GMIVNRQSPVFIDRLQALNYQLGLFAAAKLTNPEFHETAFSKVPNLRIGSSGKVAGGIDEELTQDWLKWYEKRDRNKPTFSFLFYDSPHGYSFPKDYPHQYKPMLDEVNYLKLSNDSDRSLMMNRYKTSVHYVDSIVKQVLDKLKETGDAENTLVIITGDHGQEVNDNLQNFWGHNGNFTDPQVKVPFAIIG
;
A
#
# COMPACT_ATOMS: atom_id res chain seq x y z
N GLY A 1 -12.11 21.34 -6.71
CA GLY A 1 -11.15 20.51 -6.01
C GLY A 1 -9.72 21.00 -6.20
N MET A 2 -8.74 20.35 -5.58
CA MET A 2 -7.31 20.75 -5.63
C MET A 2 -6.76 20.89 -7.04
N ILE A 3 -7.10 19.99 -7.95
CA ILE A 3 -6.65 20.01 -9.36
C ILE A 3 -7.13 21.28 -10.05
N VAL A 4 -8.44 21.56 -9.98
CA VAL A 4 -9.07 22.73 -10.65
C VAL A 4 -8.48 24.05 -10.12
N ASN A 5 -8.23 24.14 -8.82
CA ASN A 5 -7.70 25.36 -8.18
C ASN A 5 -6.17 25.43 -8.20
N ARG A 6 -5.49 24.43 -8.76
CA ARG A 6 -4.03 24.29 -8.72
C ARG A 6 -3.45 24.50 -7.33
N GLN A 7 -4.16 24.01 -6.32
CA GLN A 7 -3.79 24.18 -4.93
C GLN A 7 -2.51 23.38 -4.64
N SER A 8 -1.53 24.02 -4.03
CA SER A 8 -0.27 23.38 -3.66
C SER A 8 -0.48 22.36 -2.54
N PRO A 9 0.18 21.18 -2.58
CA PRO A 9 0.11 20.19 -1.53
C PRO A 9 0.95 20.65 -0.31
N VAL A 10 0.31 21.26 0.66
CA VAL A 10 0.94 21.89 1.84
C VAL A 10 1.95 20.98 2.54
N PHE A 11 1.63 19.70 2.67
CA PHE A 11 2.53 18.75 3.34
C PHE A 11 3.85 18.57 2.57
N ILE A 12 3.78 18.32 1.27
CA ILE A 12 4.97 18.14 0.41
C ILE A 12 5.77 19.45 0.33
N ASP A 13 5.11 20.59 0.15
CA ASP A 13 5.77 21.89 0.16
C ASP A 13 6.55 22.11 1.46
N ARG A 14 5.98 21.72 2.60
CA ARG A 14 6.64 21.84 3.90
C ARG A 14 7.85 20.93 4.04
N LEU A 15 7.74 19.67 3.59
CA LEU A 15 8.87 18.74 3.58
C LEU A 15 10.02 19.26 2.71
N GLN A 16 9.71 19.77 1.53
CA GLN A 16 10.72 20.37 0.64
C GLN A 16 11.37 21.61 1.25
N ALA A 17 10.58 22.50 1.86
CA ALA A 17 11.11 23.69 2.56
C ALA A 17 12.03 23.32 3.75
N LEU A 18 11.82 22.17 4.36
CA LEU A 18 12.66 21.62 5.43
C LEU A 18 13.80 20.73 4.90
N ASN A 19 14.04 20.75 3.59
CA ASN A 19 15.12 20.01 2.91
C ASN A 19 15.04 18.48 3.08
N TYR A 20 13.82 17.92 3.19
CA TYR A 20 13.62 16.47 3.21
C TYR A 20 13.96 15.84 1.85
N GLN A 21 14.60 14.68 1.88
CA GLN A 21 14.68 13.79 0.73
C GLN A 21 13.37 13.02 0.62
N LEU A 22 12.77 13.00 -0.57
CA LEU A 22 11.49 12.35 -0.81
C LEU A 22 11.69 11.04 -1.57
N GLY A 23 11.32 9.91 -0.94
CA GLY A 23 11.27 8.59 -1.54
C GLY A 23 9.82 8.14 -1.73
N LEU A 24 9.30 8.23 -2.95
CA LEU A 24 7.91 7.88 -3.26
C LEU A 24 7.89 6.64 -4.16
N PHE A 25 7.35 5.54 -3.64
CA PHE A 25 7.31 4.24 -4.30
C PHE A 25 5.88 3.70 -4.27
N ALA A 26 5.31 3.41 -5.41
CA ALA A 26 3.94 2.92 -5.54
C ALA A 26 3.88 1.69 -6.44
N ALA A 27 3.16 0.67 -6.01
CA ALA A 27 2.82 -0.50 -6.83
C ALA A 27 1.75 -0.14 -7.85
N ALA A 28 0.67 0.51 -7.42
CA ALA A 28 -0.34 1.05 -8.31
C ALA A 28 0.13 2.37 -8.95
N LYS A 29 -0.43 2.68 -10.12
CA LYS A 29 -0.13 3.94 -10.80
C LYS A 29 -0.70 5.12 -10.02
N LEU A 30 0.13 6.11 -9.70
CA LEU A 30 -0.28 7.36 -9.03
C LEU A 30 -1.15 8.29 -9.92
N THR A 31 -1.60 7.78 -11.07
CA THR A 31 -2.52 8.48 -11.98
C THR A 31 -3.99 8.15 -11.70
N ASN A 32 -4.27 7.11 -10.93
CA ASN A 32 -5.62 6.73 -10.53
C ASN A 32 -5.60 6.08 -9.13
N PRO A 33 -6.01 6.81 -8.08
CA PRO A 33 -6.41 8.23 -8.08
C PRO A 33 -5.25 9.18 -8.45
N GLU A 34 -5.58 10.42 -8.82
CA GLU A 34 -4.65 11.40 -9.39
C GLU A 34 -3.68 12.00 -8.35
N PHE A 35 -2.93 11.16 -7.63
CA PHE A 35 -1.92 11.60 -6.67
C PHE A 35 -0.81 12.45 -7.32
N HIS A 36 -0.45 12.16 -8.58
CA HIS A 36 0.55 12.90 -9.35
C HIS A 36 0.13 14.35 -9.62
N GLU A 37 -1.18 14.64 -9.70
CA GLU A 37 -1.72 15.99 -9.89
C GLU A 37 -2.21 16.65 -8.60
N THR A 38 -2.27 15.92 -7.51
CA THR A 38 -2.75 16.38 -6.20
C THR A 38 -1.63 16.35 -5.16
N ALA A 39 -1.53 15.28 -4.38
CA ALA A 39 -0.61 15.19 -3.25
C ALA A 39 0.86 15.32 -3.66
N PHE A 40 1.25 14.86 -4.84
CA PHE A 40 2.64 14.83 -5.31
C PHE A 40 2.92 15.73 -6.50
N SER A 41 2.03 16.66 -6.84
CA SER A 41 2.13 17.53 -8.01
C SER A 41 3.39 18.42 -8.04
N LYS A 42 4.06 18.62 -6.90
CA LYS A 42 5.30 19.41 -6.77
C LYS A 42 6.56 18.56 -6.62
N VAL A 43 6.43 17.24 -6.72
CA VAL A 43 7.59 16.34 -6.62
C VAL A 43 8.26 16.25 -7.99
N PRO A 44 9.53 16.70 -8.13
CA PRO A 44 10.22 16.59 -9.39
C PRO A 44 10.54 15.12 -9.72
N ASN A 45 10.44 14.76 -11.00
CA ASN A 45 10.74 13.40 -11.48
C ASN A 45 9.99 12.29 -10.73
N LEU A 46 8.72 12.56 -10.38
CA LEU A 46 7.87 11.62 -9.67
C LEU A 46 7.82 10.27 -10.42
N ARG A 47 8.15 9.19 -9.72
CA ARG A 47 7.91 7.84 -10.20
C ARG A 47 6.41 7.55 -10.14
N ILE A 48 5.78 7.39 -11.30
CA ILE A 48 4.31 7.21 -11.39
C ILE A 48 3.85 5.83 -10.91
N GLY A 49 4.69 4.81 -11.01
CA GLY A 49 4.38 3.46 -10.56
C GLY A 49 5.56 2.52 -10.78
N SER A 50 5.38 1.26 -10.45
CA SER A 50 6.37 0.20 -10.66
C SER A 50 6.15 -0.51 -11.99
N SER A 51 7.20 -1.12 -12.55
CA SER A 51 7.18 -1.78 -13.87
C SER A 51 6.92 -3.29 -13.79
N GLY A 52 6.79 -3.83 -12.59
CA GLY A 52 6.59 -5.26 -12.36
C GLY A 52 5.40 -5.84 -13.13
N LYS A 53 5.55 -7.07 -13.62
CA LYS A 53 4.57 -7.72 -14.51
C LYS A 53 3.62 -8.68 -13.80
N VAL A 54 3.89 -9.03 -12.56
CA VAL A 54 3.17 -10.08 -11.82
C VAL A 54 2.58 -9.48 -10.56
N ALA A 55 1.27 -9.67 -10.37
CA ALA A 55 0.61 -9.34 -9.12
C ALA A 55 1.35 -9.96 -7.92
N GLY A 56 1.60 -9.20 -6.87
CA GLY A 56 2.46 -9.60 -5.76
C GLY A 56 3.95 -9.35 -5.99
N GLY A 57 4.49 -9.56 -7.18
CA GLY A 57 5.88 -9.25 -7.50
C GLY A 57 6.17 -7.75 -7.59
N ILE A 58 5.15 -6.94 -7.87
CA ILE A 58 5.27 -5.48 -7.93
C ILE A 58 5.58 -4.88 -6.55
N ASP A 59 4.96 -5.39 -5.51
CA ASP A 59 5.19 -4.93 -4.14
C ASP A 59 6.60 -5.29 -3.65
N GLU A 60 7.11 -6.48 -4.01
CA GLU A 60 8.49 -6.85 -3.73
C GLU A 60 9.47 -5.94 -4.48
N GLU A 61 9.26 -5.69 -5.79
CA GLU A 61 10.09 -4.77 -6.59
C GLU A 61 10.14 -3.37 -5.98
N LEU A 62 8.97 -2.83 -5.60
CA LEU A 62 8.85 -1.54 -4.92
C LEU A 62 9.73 -1.49 -3.66
N THR A 63 9.68 -2.53 -2.84
CA THR A 63 10.44 -2.62 -1.59
C THR A 63 11.93 -2.69 -1.87
N GLN A 64 12.37 -3.51 -2.83
CA GLN A 64 13.77 -3.60 -3.23
C GLN A 64 14.29 -2.28 -3.80
N ASP A 65 13.49 -1.55 -4.54
CA ASP A 65 13.84 -0.24 -5.07
C ASP A 65 13.95 0.81 -3.95
N TRP A 66 13.04 0.76 -2.97
CA TRP A 66 13.15 1.61 -1.78
C TRP A 66 14.42 1.29 -0.98
N LEU A 67 14.75 0.03 -0.75
CA LEU A 67 15.97 -0.38 -0.04
C LEU A 67 17.22 0.18 -0.70
N LYS A 68 17.33 0.06 -2.04
CA LYS A 68 18.45 0.60 -2.82
C LYS A 68 18.53 2.13 -2.73
N TRP A 69 17.38 2.82 -2.80
CA TRP A 69 17.31 4.26 -2.69
C TRP A 69 17.68 4.72 -1.29
N TYR A 70 17.18 4.03 -0.26
CA TYR A 70 17.43 4.34 1.14
C TYR A 70 18.91 4.18 1.51
N GLU A 71 19.61 3.21 0.97
CA GLU A 71 21.06 3.03 1.14
C GLU A 71 21.88 4.19 0.55
N LYS A 72 21.42 4.78 -0.55
CA LYS A 72 22.11 5.86 -1.26
C LYS A 72 21.73 7.26 -0.79
N ARG A 73 20.81 7.38 0.18
CA ARG A 73 20.35 8.69 0.67
C ARG A 73 21.50 9.48 1.31
N ASP A 74 21.39 10.79 1.29
CA ASP A 74 22.28 11.67 2.07
C ASP A 74 21.88 11.58 3.55
N ARG A 75 22.71 10.97 4.37
CA ARG A 75 22.45 10.76 5.81
C ARG A 75 22.42 12.05 6.64
N ASN A 76 22.86 13.18 6.07
CA ASN A 76 22.80 14.50 6.70
C ASN A 76 21.46 15.21 6.48
N LYS A 77 20.56 14.61 5.71
CA LYS A 77 19.23 15.18 5.44
C LYS A 77 18.12 14.30 6.00
N PRO A 78 17.04 14.91 6.50
CA PRO A 78 15.87 14.15 6.87
C PRO A 78 15.23 13.51 5.64
N THR A 79 14.54 12.40 5.86
CA THR A 79 13.95 11.58 4.79
C THR A 79 12.47 11.38 5.04
N PHE A 80 11.66 11.55 4.00
CA PHE A 80 10.28 11.12 3.97
C PHE A 80 10.12 10.00 2.94
N SER A 81 9.55 8.89 3.34
CA SER A 81 9.23 7.77 2.44
C SER A 81 7.73 7.51 2.40
N PHE A 82 7.20 7.29 1.19
CA PHE A 82 5.84 6.83 0.96
C PHE A 82 5.91 5.54 0.14
N LEU A 83 5.44 4.44 0.73
CA LEU A 83 5.39 3.13 0.09
C LEU A 83 3.93 2.70 -0.03
N PHE A 84 3.43 2.60 -1.26
CA PHE A 84 2.04 2.28 -1.55
C PHE A 84 1.94 0.88 -2.14
N TYR A 85 1.57 -0.07 -1.29
CA TYR A 85 1.42 -1.49 -1.61
C TYR A 85 0.03 -1.79 -2.18
N ASP A 86 -0.06 -2.73 -3.13
CA ASP A 86 -1.31 -3.03 -3.86
C ASP A 86 -1.77 -4.50 -3.72
N SER A 87 -0.95 -5.38 -3.16
CA SER A 87 -1.29 -6.81 -3.06
C SER A 87 -2.61 -7.10 -2.33
N PRO A 88 -2.99 -6.42 -1.23
CA PRO A 88 -4.27 -6.64 -0.58
C PRO A 88 -5.48 -6.23 -1.44
N HIS A 89 -5.34 -5.19 -2.26
CA HIS A 89 -6.38 -4.73 -3.19
C HIS A 89 -6.73 -5.81 -4.21
N GLY A 90 -5.72 -6.45 -4.80
CA GLY A 90 -5.88 -7.53 -5.78
C GLY A 90 -5.93 -8.93 -5.19
N TYR A 91 -5.92 -9.09 -3.86
CA TYR A 91 -5.81 -10.41 -3.20
C TYR A 91 -4.65 -11.24 -3.76
N SER A 92 -3.53 -10.58 -4.06
CA SER A 92 -2.42 -11.15 -4.81
C SER A 92 -1.18 -11.38 -3.94
N PHE A 93 -0.39 -12.38 -4.31
CA PHE A 93 0.89 -12.75 -3.70
C PHE A 93 1.62 -13.69 -4.67
N PRO A 94 2.96 -13.88 -4.54
CA PRO A 94 3.71 -14.84 -5.36
C PRO A 94 3.17 -16.26 -5.22
N LYS A 95 3.20 -17.05 -6.30
CA LYS A 95 2.67 -18.42 -6.31
C LYS A 95 3.33 -19.34 -5.29
N ASP A 96 4.60 -19.12 -5.03
CA ASP A 96 5.44 -19.87 -4.09
C ASP A 96 5.40 -19.33 -2.66
N TYR A 97 4.64 -18.24 -2.43
CA TYR A 97 4.47 -17.70 -1.09
C TYR A 97 3.72 -18.69 -0.18
N PRO A 98 4.19 -18.93 1.05
CA PRO A 98 3.54 -19.90 1.95
C PRO A 98 2.08 -19.53 2.24
N HIS A 99 1.17 -20.48 1.97
CA HIS A 99 -0.26 -20.29 2.20
C HIS A 99 -0.65 -20.77 3.58
N GLN A 100 -0.71 -19.87 4.55
CA GLN A 100 -1.07 -20.20 5.94
C GLN A 100 -2.57 -20.31 6.14
N TYR A 101 -3.36 -19.55 5.35
CA TYR A 101 -4.82 -19.50 5.50
C TYR A 101 -5.49 -20.33 4.42
N LYS A 102 -5.95 -21.53 4.78
CA LYS A 102 -6.60 -22.51 3.87
C LYS A 102 -7.91 -23.03 4.49
N PRO A 103 -8.87 -23.47 3.65
CA PRO A 103 -8.89 -23.35 2.19
C PRO A 103 -9.08 -21.90 1.74
N MET A 104 -8.71 -21.59 0.48
CA MET A 104 -8.92 -20.27 -0.10
C MET A 104 -9.27 -20.37 -1.59
N LEU A 105 -9.82 -19.31 -2.17
CA LEU A 105 -10.05 -19.21 -3.61
C LEU A 105 -8.70 -19.22 -4.36
N ASP A 106 -8.64 -19.90 -5.48
CA ASP A 106 -7.47 -19.86 -6.39
C ASP A 106 -7.36 -18.48 -7.05
N GLU A 107 -8.51 -17.87 -7.38
CA GLU A 107 -8.63 -16.53 -7.93
C GLU A 107 -9.93 -15.87 -7.46
N VAL A 108 -9.97 -14.55 -7.41
CA VAL A 108 -11.20 -13.80 -7.12
C VAL A 108 -11.91 -13.42 -8.40
N ASN A 109 -13.08 -13.98 -8.60
CA ASN A 109 -13.99 -13.63 -9.71
C ASN A 109 -15.32 -13.14 -9.12
N TYR A 110 -15.48 -11.84 -9.06
CA TYR A 110 -16.67 -11.20 -8.48
C TYR A 110 -18.00 -11.63 -9.14
N LEU A 111 -17.98 -12.01 -10.43
CA LEU A 111 -19.19 -12.47 -11.13
C LEU A 111 -19.69 -13.83 -10.63
N LYS A 112 -18.84 -14.59 -9.94
CA LYS A 112 -19.18 -15.90 -9.36
C LYS A 112 -19.53 -15.84 -7.89
N LEU A 113 -19.43 -14.66 -7.26
CA LEU A 113 -19.74 -14.47 -5.85
C LEU A 113 -21.21 -14.12 -5.65
N SER A 114 -21.82 -14.69 -4.61
CA SER A 114 -23.21 -14.48 -4.21
C SER A 114 -23.36 -14.59 -2.70
N ASN A 115 -24.58 -14.38 -2.18
CA ASN A 115 -24.86 -14.58 -0.77
C ASN A 115 -24.63 -16.02 -0.28
N ASP A 116 -24.68 -16.99 -1.18
CA ASP A 116 -24.45 -18.41 -0.87
C ASP A 116 -22.96 -18.81 -0.96
N SER A 117 -22.09 -17.88 -1.37
CA SER A 117 -20.64 -18.14 -1.48
C SER A 117 -20.02 -18.27 -0.08
N ASP A 118 -19.11 -19.24 0.07
CA ASP A 118 -18.34 -19.38 1.30
C ASP A 118 -17.35 -18.20 1.44
N ARG A 119 -17.69 -17.28 2.32
CA ARG A 119 -16.90 -16.07 2.62
C ARG A 119 -15.50 -16.40 3.13
N SER A 120 -15.33 -17.52 3.81
CA SER A 120 -14.05 -17.90 4.41
C SER A 120 -12.96 -18.09 3.36
N LEU A 121 -13.32 -18.57 2.17
CA LEU A 121 -12.40 -18.80 1.05
C LEU A 121 -11.78 -17.48 0.55
N MET A 122 -12.60 -16.46 0.36
CA MET A 122 -12.12 -15.12 -0.05
C MET A 122 -11.36 -14.44 1.09
N MET A 123 -11.87 -14.53 2.32
CA MET A 123 -11.22 -13.97 3.50
C MET A 123 -9.82 -14.59 3.72
N ASN A 124 -9.66 -15.89 3.53
CA ASN A 124 -8.38 -16.57 3.66
C ASN A 124 -7.39 -16.13 2.57
N ARG A 125 -7.87 -15.88 1.35
CA ARG A 125 -7.04 -15.32 0.29
C ARG A 125 -6.61 -13.88 0.62
N TYR A 126 -7.53 -13.04 1.12
CA TYR A 126 -7.22 -11.69 1.60
C TYR A 126 -6.18 -11.72 2.73
N LYS A 127 -6.39 -12.53 3.75
CA LYS A 127 -5.43 -12.71 4.86
C LYS A 127 -4.04 -13.12 4.36
N THR A 128 -3.97 -13.98 3.34
CA THR A 128 -2.68 -14.39 2.76
C THR A 128 -1.99 -13.21 2.06
N SER A 129 -2.72 -12.37 1.34
CA SER A 129 -2.15 -11.18 0.70
C SER A 129 -1.68 -10.12 1.70
N VAL A 130 -2.44 -9.92 2.80
CA VAL A 130 -2.03 -9.03 3.90
C VAL A 130 -0.79 -9.56 4.60
N HIS A 131 -0.73 -10.86 4.89
CA HIS A 131 0.44 -11.50 5.50
C HIS A 131 1.67 -11.40 4.61
N TYR A 132 1.47 -11.46 3.28
CA TYR A 132 2.55 -11.24 2.33
C TYR A 132 3.10 -9.80 2.43
N VAL A 133 2.23 -8.79 2.42
CA VAL A 133 2.67 -7.38 2.57
C VAL A 133 3.35 -7.16 3.93
N ASP A 134 2.84 -7.75 5.01
CA ASP A 134 3.47 -7.68 6.33
C ASP A 134 4.93 -8.20 6.28
N SER A 135 5.16 -9.31 5.57
CA SER A 135 6.51 -9.86 5.39
C SER A 135 7.46 -8.93 4.60
N ILE A 136 6.92 -8.16 3.67
CA ILE A 136 7.68 -7.16 2.91
C ILE A 136 7.94 -5.91 3.76
N VAL A 137 6.94 -5.42 4.48
CA VAL A 137 7.07 -4.29 5.42
C VAL A 137 8.13 -4.59 6.48
N LYS A 138 8.23 -5.86 6.92
CA LYS A 138 9.31 -6.30 7.82
C LYS A 138 10.69 -5.97 7.27
N GLN A 139 10.95 -6.13 5.96
CA GLN A 139 12.24 -5.78 5.35
C GLN A 139 12.56 -4.28 5.51
N VAL A 140 11.54 -3.42 5.39
CA VAL A 140 11.66 -1.97 5.61
C VAL A 140 12.03 -1.68 7.08
N LEU A 141 11.31 -2.27 8.02
CA LEU A 141 11.57 -2.09 9.46
C LEU A 141 12.94 -2.64 9.87
N ASP A 142 13.34 -3.79 9.33
CA ASP A 142 14.66 -4.37 9.58
C ASP A 142 15.77 -3.45 9.05
N LYS A 143 15.58 -2.82 7.85
CA LYS A 143 16.55 -1.86 7.30
C LYS A 143 16.68 -0.62 8.20
N LEU A 144 15.60 -0.08 8.74
CA LEU A 144 15.65 1.04 9.68
C LEU A 144 16.45 0.69 10.95
N LYS A 145 16.28 -0.53 11.47
CA LYS A 145 17.04 -1.03 12.63
C LYS A 145 18.52 -1.23 12.28
N GLU A 146 18.81 -1.87 11.15
CA GLU A 146 20.18 -2.13 10.67
C GLU A 146 20.99 -0.85 10.51
N THR A 147 20.36 0.22 10.01
CA THR A 147 21.01 1.51 9.79
C THR A 147 21.05 2.39 11.05
N GLY A 148 20.42 1.99 12.15
CA GLY A 148 20.32 2.76 13.39
C GLY A 148 19.32 3.93 13.32
N ASP A 149 18.48 3.96 12.29
CA ASP A 149 17.53 5.05 12.08
C ASP A 149 16.18 4.83 12.80
N ALA A 150 15.91 3.61 13.31
CA ALA A 150 14.62 3.26 13.90
C ALA A 150 14.20 4.19 15.04
N GLU A 151 15.14 4.57 15.93
CA GLU A 151 14.88 5.46 17.08
C GLU A 151 14.56 6.91 16.68
N ASN A 152 14.81 7.29 15.42
CA ASN A 152 14.58 8.64 14.90
C ASN A 152 13.59 8.63 13.72
N THR A 153 12.83 7.57 13.57
CA THR A 153 11.88 7.42 12.46
C THR A 153 10.48 7.15 12.98
N LEU A 154 9.54 7.98 12.57
CA LEU A 154 8.12 7.71 12.76
C LEU A 154 7.62 6.89 11.57
N VAL A 155 7.15 5.67 11.82
CA VAL A 155 6.53 4.82 10.82
C VAL A 155 5.01 4.80 11.02
N ILE A 156 4.27 5.10 9.96
CA ILE A 156 2.80 5.03 9.96
C ILE A 156 2.38 3.96 8.97
N ILE A 157 1.58 3.00 9.43
CA ILE A 157 1.01 1.94 8.59
C ILE A 157 -0.50 2.09 8.63
N THR A 158 -1.11 2.26 7.46
CA THR A 158 -2.56 2.41 7.31
C THR A 158 -3.02 1.91 5.93
N GLY A 159 -4.34 1.83 5.74
CA GLY A 159 -4.96 1.64 4.43
C GLY A 159 -5.72 2.90 4.01
N ASP A 160 -6.04 3.02 2.73
CA ASP A 160 -6.91 4.06 2.17
C ASP A 160 -8.39 3.68 2.27
N HIS A 161 -8.70 2.37 2.27
CA HIS A 161 -10.03 1.81 2.50
C HIS A 161 -9.93 0.37 3.03
N GLY A 162 -11.04 -0.16 3.51
CA GLY A 162 -11.18 -1.56 3.89
C GLY A 162 -11.66 -2.44 2.74
N GLN A 163 -11.97 -3.69 3.04
CA GLN A 163 -12.49 -4.68 2.09
C GLN A 163 -13.68 -5.43 2.72
N GLU A 164 -14.83 -5.40 2.07
CA GLU A 164 -16.00 -6.16 2.48
C GLU A 164 -16.01 -7.54 1.80
N VAL A 165 -16.32 -8.56 2.58
CA VAL A 165 -16.42 -9.94 2.13
C VAL A 165 -17.82 -10.42 2.50
N ASN A 166 -18.82 -9.75 1.96
CA ASN A 166 -20.25 -9.99 2.24
C ASN A 166 -20.56 -10.02 3.77
N ASP A 167 -19.92 -9.12 4.54
CA ASP A 167 -20.03 -9.12 6.00
C ASP A 167 -21.45 -8.87 6.49
N ASN A 168 -22.21 -8.09 5.74
CA ASN A 168 -23.59 -7.72 6.04
C ASN A 168 -24.63 -8.60 5.35
N LEU A 169 -24.22 -9.66 4.64
CA LEU A 169 -25.10 -10.58 3.89
C LEU A 169 -25.98 -9.87 2.84
N GLN A 170 -25.48 -8.76 2.28
CA GLN A 170 -26.15 -7.95 1.26
C GLN A 170 -25.52 -8.12 -0.13
N ASN A 171 -24.70 -9.14 -0.30
CA ASN A 171 -23.96 -9.45 -1.53
C ASN A 171 -22.97 -8.35 -1.96
N PHE A 172 -22.37 -7.66 -0.98
CA PHE A 172 -21.27 -6.72 -1.23
C PHE A 172 -19.91 -7.41 -1.08
N TRP A 173 -19.10 -7.30 -2.12
CA TRP A 173 -17.77 -7.88 -2.22
C TRP A 173 -16.78 -6.83 -2.73
N GLY A 174 -15.71 -6.58 -1.98
CA GLY A 174 -14.72 -5.56 -2.33
C GLY A 174 -14.91 -4.25 -1.59
N HIS A 175 -14.72 -3.10 -2.24
CA HIS A 175 -14.67 -1.79 -1.58
C HIS A 175 -15.45 -0.68 -2.30
N ASN A 176 -16.16 -0.96 -3.39
CA ASN A 176 -16.88 0.05 -4.19
C ASN A 176 -18.40 -0.04 -4.06
N GLY A 177 -18.91 -0.80 -3.12
CA GLY A 177 -20.34 -1.09 -3.03
C GLY A 177 -21.13 -0.12 -2.13
N ASN A 178 -20.55 0.29 -1.01
CA ASN A 178 -21.22 1.11 0.00
C ASN A 178 -20.21 1.72 1.00
N PHE A 179 -20.73 2.29 2.11
CA PHE A 179 -19.92 2.86 3.20
C PHE A 179 -20.08 2.09 4.52
N THR A 180 -20.13 0.77 4.44
CA THR A 180 -20.19 -0.09 5.62
C THR A 180 -18.85 -0.11 6.38
N ASP A 181 -18.90 -0.47 7.66
CA ASP A 181 -17.71 -0.59 8.50
C ASP A 181 -16.55 -1.38 7.85
N PRO A 182 -16.78 -2.54 7.22
CA PRO A 182 -15.71 -3.28 6.54
C PRO A 182 -15.05 -2.52 5.40
N GLN A 183 -15.74 -1.59 4.75
CA GLN A 183 -15.18 -0.80 3.64
C GLN A 183 -14.51 0.50 4.09
N VAL A 184 -14.93 1.10 5.23
CA VAL A 184 -14.45 2.42 5.66
C VAL A 184 -13.49 2.36 6.85
N LYS A 185 -13.51 1.29 7.65
CA LYS A 185 -12.57 1.12 8.76
C LYS A 185 -11.25 0.54 8.26
N VAL A 186 -10.18 1.24 8.56
CA VAL A 186 -8.82 0.84 8.22
C VAL A 186 -7.96 0.69 9.48
N PRO A 187 -6.94 -0.17 9.45
CA PRO A 187 -5.93 -0.18 10.52
C PRO A 187 -5.17 1.14 10.51
N PHE A 188 -4.73 1.57 11.67
CA PHE A 188 -3.84 2.71 11.83
C PHE A 188 -2.84 2.41 12.94
N ALA A 189 -1.59 2.17 12.55
CA ALA A 189 -0.51 1.87 13.47
C ALA A 189 0.59 2.92 13.37
N ILE A 190 1.14 3.33 14.51
CA ILE A 190 2.27 4.25 14.62
C ILE A 190 3.37 3.55 15.40
N ILE A 191 4.59 3.57 14.85
CA ILE A 191 5.80 3.02 15.45
C ILE A 191 6.85 4.13 15.44
N GLY A 192 7.48 4.38 16.57
CA GLY A 192 8.51 5.43 16.72
C GLY A 192 8.68 5.86 18.16
#